data_a488186c6d0eb352ac8de2e2b2a97c43
#
_entry.id   a488186c6d0eb352ac8de2e2b2a97c43
#
_cell.length_a   1.000
_cell.length_b   1.000
_cell.length_c   1.000
_cell.angle_alpha   90.00
_cell.angle_beta   90.00
_cell.angle_gamma   90.00
#
_symmetry.space_group_name_H-M   'P 1'
#
loop_
_entity.id
_entity.type
_entity.pdbx_description
1 polymer ?
#
loop_
_entity_poly.entity_id
_entity_poly.type
_entity_poly.pdbx_seq_one_letter_code
_entity_poly.pdbx_strand_id
1 'polypeptide(L)'
;MSQLDRRNFLTASAALAASASLGRFAPAQPAAAGWAQLVAGNTAFGLDLYGQLRTEAGNLFLSPFSISAALGMTAAGARGKTLEEMTRLLHFPADAHAAFGNVIRSLNEEADPKKRGFTLSTANALWAQKGYPWRAEYKKLVTDAYSADLFDVDFLSAPEEARGTINTWVMKETRDKIKDLLPPGSVTRDTRLVLTNAIYFKGDWQAPFEKKATKDLPFTLADGTKVEVPLMYRVGSYLYAENDAFQVLDLPYTGRRISMTVILPRKPDGLPAVEKDLTGGKLDAALKTLRYEREVHVHLPRFKVEKSFRLNEPLQALGMKSAFAGADFSGMHTGGEQLDISAVIHKAFVDVNEEGTEAAAATGVVVGTTSVAPPPMPRYFRADRPFLFLIRDNTTGSVLFLGRLTNPKA
;
A
#
# COMPACT_ATOMS: atom_id res chain seq x y z
N MET A 1 -22.30 71.05 42.86
CA MET A 1 -23.63 70.51 42.63
C MET A 1 -23.52 69.47 41.52
N SER A 2 -23.74 68.25 41.62
CA SER A 2 -24.26 67.30 42.62
C SER A 2 -23.76 65.90 42.27
N GLN A 3 -23.27 65.22 43.34
CA GLN A 3 -23.58 63.84 43.69
C GLN A 3 -23.36 62.78 42.61
N LEU A 4 -22.28 61.99 42.78
CA LEU A 4 -22.27 60.67 43.44
C LEU A 4 -23.38 59.73 42.99
N ASP A 5 -23.00 58.66 42.32
CA ASP A 5 -23.44 57.37 42.90
C ASP A 5 -22.38 56.26 42.65
N ARG A 6 -21.89 55.73 43.75
CA ARG A 6 -21.09 54.52 43.87
C ARG A 6 -22.06 53.35 44.00
N ARG A 7 -22.08 52.44 43.07
CA ARG A 7 -22.42 51.04 43.27
C ARG A 7 -22.51 50.33 41.89
N ASN A 8 -21.49 49.56 41.62
CA ASN A 8 -21.59 48.22 41.14
C ASN A 8 -20.24 47.74 40.59
N PHE A 9 -19.32 47.54 41.55
CA PHE A 9 -18.20 46.65 41.35
C PHE A 9 -18.69 45.26 41.77
N LEU A 10 -19.18 44.46 40.83
CA LEU A 10 -19.41 43.05 41.02
C LEU A 10 -18.81 42.28 39.82
N THR A 11 -17.60 41.79 40.05
CA THR A 11 -17.14 40.46 39.69
C THR A 11 -17.69 39.85 38.41
N ALA A 12 -16.95 40.00 37.34
CA ALA A 12 -16.93 39.03 36.26
C ALA A 12 -15.58 38.33 36.28
N SER A 13 -15.44 37.31 37.13
CA SER A 13 -14.38 36.32 37.02
C SER A 13 -14.67 35.51 35.76
N ALA A 14 -14.06 35.90 34.64
CA ALA A 14 -14.03 35.09 33.45
C ALA A 14 -13.13 33.86 33.74
N ALA A 15 -13.77 32.75 34.08
CA ALA A 15 -13.13 31.45 34.05
C ALA A 15 -12.72 31.16 32.62
N LEU A 16 -11.46 31.30 32.27
CA LEU A 16 -10.87 30.70 31.09
C LEU A 16 -10.90 29.17 31.29
N ALA A 17 -11.96 28.54 30.85
CA ALA A 17 -11.96 27.11 30.61
C ALA A 17 -11.02 26.85 29.43
N ALA A 18 -9.78 26.51 29.74
CA ALA A 18 -8.90 25.88 28.79
C ALA A 18 -9.50 24.52 28.40
N SER A 19 -10.31 24.50 27.35
CA SER A 19 -10.74 23.28 26.70
C SER A 19 -9.50 22.66 26.09
N ALA A 20 -8.85 21.77 26.85
CA ALA A 20 -7.90 20.81 26.28
C ALA A 20 -8.65 20.03 25.20
N SER A 21 -8.45 20.40 23.96
CA SER A 21 -8.87 19.60 22.82
C SER A 21 -8.11 18.28 22.87
N LEU A 22 -8.65 17.31 23.61
CA LEU A 22 -8.34 15.90 23.40
C LEU A 22 -8.66 15.64 21.94
N GLY A 23 -7.63 15.64 21.11
CA GLY A 23 -7.77 15.25 19.72
C GLY A 23 -8.47 13.90 19.69
N ARG A 24 -9.78 13.92 19.47
CA ARG A 24 -10.53 12.71 19.13
C ARG A 24 -9.89 12.20 17.86
N PHE A 25 -9.14 11.11 17.95
CA PHE A 25 -8.83 10.30 16.79
C PHE A 25 -10.17 9.83 16.24
N ALA A 26 -10.72 10.57 15.30
CA ALA A 26 -11.86 10.09 14.56
C ALA A 26 -11.42 8.80 13.84
N PRO A 27 -12.20 7.72 13.92
CA PRO A 27 -12.04 6.62 12.97
C PRO A 27 -12.09 7.23 11.58
N ALA A 28 -11.28 6.68 10.65
CA ALA A 28 -11.21 7.16 9.28
C ALA A 28 -12.61 7.54 8.79
N GLN A 29 -12.78 8.79 8.34
CA GLN A 29 -14.05 9.22 7.76
C GLN A 29 -14.45 8.23 6.67
N PRO A 30 -15.72 7.85 6.58
CA PRO A 30 -16.16 6.99 5.51
C PRO A 30 -15.72 7.62 4.18
N ALA A 31 -15.09 6.81 3.34
CA ALA A 31 -14.63 7.20 2.01
C ALA A 31 -15.71 8.03 1.32
N ALA A 32 -15.31 9.15 0.70
CA ALA A 32 -16.23 9.94 -0.10
C ALA A 32 -16.95 9.01 -1.10
N ALA A 33 -18.24 9.26 -1.35
CA ALA A 33 -19.15 8.34 -2.04
C ALA A 33 -18.70 7.86 -3.44
N GLY A 34 -17.60 8.37 -3.97
CA GLY A 34 -17.10 8.02 -5.31
C GLY A 34 -15.97 6.98 -5.38
N TRP A 35 -15.40 6.49 -4.26
CA TRP A 35 -14.32 5.47 -4.32
C TRP A 35 -14.46 4.30 -3.34
N ALA A 36 -15.44 4.32 -2.46
CA ALA A 36 -15.58 3.30 -1.42
C ALA A 36 -15.70 1.87 -2.00
N GLN A 37 -16.48 1.71 -3.07
CA GLN A 37 -16.65 0.43 -3.74
C GLN A 37 -15.37 -0.03 -4.44
N LEU A 38 -14.65 0.88 -5.09
CA LEU A 38 -13.35 0.59 -5.70
C LEU A 38 -12.34 0.14 -4.64
N VAL A 39 -12.26 0.84 -3.51
CA VAL A 39 -11.33 0.50 -2.42
C VAL A 39 -11.64 -0.87 -1.82
N ALA A 40 -12.92 -1.18 -1.60
CA ALA A 40 -13.35 -2.49 -1.15
C ALA A 40 -13.01 -3.59 -2.17
N GLY A 41 -13.25 -3.33 -3.46
CA GLY A 41 -12.92 -4.22 -4.57
C GLY A 41 -11.41 -4.45 -4.68
N ASN A 42 -10.59 -3.40 -4.62
CA ASN A 42 -9.13 -3.52 -4.63
C ASN A 42 -8.60 -4.30 -3.43
N THR A 43 -9.21 -4.16 -2.27
CA THR A 43 -8.84 -4.94 -1.08
C THR A 43 -9.17 -6.42 -1.29
N ALA A 44 -10.36 -6.74 -1.82
CA ALA A 44 -10.76 -8.11 -2.13
C ALA A 44 -9.84 -8.74 -3.17
N PHE A 45 -9.61 -8.07 -4.31
CA PHE A 45 -8.66 -8.49 -5.33
C PHE A 45 -7.25 -8.73 -4.75
N GLY A 46 -6.77 -7.82 -3.91
CA GLY A 46 -5.46 -7.93 -3.28
C GLY A 46 -5.33 -9.18 -2.41
N LEU A 47 -6.36 -9.52 -1.67
CA LEU A 47 -6.40 -10.72 -0.82
C LEU A 47 -6.55 -12.00 -1.66
N ASP A 48 -7.34 -11.98 -2.73
CA ASP A 48 -7.47 -13.09 -3.68
C ASP A 48 -6.12 -13.39 -4.35
N LEU A 49 -5.44 -12.36 -4.84
CA LEU A 49 -4.11 -12.48 -5.44
C LEU A 49 -3.06 -12.93 -4.40
N TYR A 50 -3.08 -12.36 -3.21
CA TYR A 50 -2.24 -12.80 -2.11
C TYR A 50 -2.46 -14.28 -1.78
N GLY A 51 -3.71 -14.74 -1.82
CA GLY A 51 -4.08 -16.14 -1.64
C GLY A 51 -3.40 -17.08 -2.63
N GLN A 52 -3.21 -16.66 -3.88
CA GLN A 52 -2.44 -17.41 -4.89
C GLN A 52 -0.93 -17.36 -4.59
N LEU A 53 -0.39 -16.18 -4.29
CA LEU A 53 1.04 -15.97 -4.13
C LEU A 53 1.60 -16.53 -2.80
N ARG A 54 0.78 -16.64 -1.76
CA ARG A 54 1.22 -17.13 -0.44
C ARG A 54 1.66 -18.60 -0.43
N THR A 55 1.39 -19.36 -1.50
CA THR A 55 1.91 -20.72 -1.69
C THR A 55 3.43 -20.74 -1.86
N GLU A 56 4.03 -19.63 -2.31
CA GLU A 56 5.48 -19.47 -2.30
C GLU A 56 5.99 -19.33 -0.87
N ALA A 57 7.14 -19.96 -0.58
CA ALA A 57 7.76 -19.82 0.73
C ALA A 57 8.43 -18.45 0.92
N GLY A 58 8.64 -18.04 2.18
CA GLY A 58 9.40 -16.86 2.53
C GLY A 58 8.58 -15.56 2.57
N ASN A 59 9.30 -14.43 2.55
CA ASN A 59 8.71 -13.09 2.60
C ASN A 59 7.93 -12.79 1.32
N LEU A 60 6.82 -12.07 1.44
CA LEU A 60 6.03 -11.56 0.32
C LEU A 60 5.81 -10.06 0.47
N PHE A 61 5.80 -9.36 -0.65
CA PHE A 61 5.44 -7.94 -0.70
C PHE A 61 4.89 -7.59 -2.08
N LEU A 62 3.69 -7.06 -2.15
CA LEU A 62 3.03 -6.65 -3.38
C LEU A 62 2.18 -5.40 -3.16
N SER A 63 1.83 -4.73 -4.27
CA SER A 63 0.90 -3.61 -4.24
C SER A 63 -0.39 -3.96 -4.96
N PRO A 64 -1.44 -4.34 -4.24
CA PRO A 64 -2.76 -4.59 -4.85
C PRO A 64 -3.28 -3.38 -5.61
N PHE A 65 -3.11 -2.18 -5.03
CA PHE A 65 -3.54 -0.93 -5.65
C PHE A 65 -2.89 -0.69 -7.01
N SER A 66 -1.56 -0.85 -7.09
CA SER A 66 -0.81 -0.60 -8.31
C SER A 66 -1.10 -1.66 -9.39
N ILE A 67 -1.21 -2.95 -9.01
CA ILE A 67 -1.58 -4.04 -9.94
C ILE A 67 -3.00 -3.81 -10.48
N SER A 68 -3.95 -3.47 -9.60
CA SER A 68 -5.33 -3.18 -10.00
C SER A 68 -5.42 -1.96 -10.94
N ALA A 69 -4.61 -0.92 -10.71
CA ALA A 69 -4.52 0.23 -11.62
C ALA A 69 -3.99 -0.17 -12.99
N ALA A 70 -2.90 -0.97 -13.06
CA ALA A 70 -2.34 -1.44 -14.33
C ALA A 70 -3.33 -2.31 -15.12
N LEU A 71 -4.00 -3.25 -14.44
CA LEU A 71 -5.03 -4.07 -15.06
C LEU A 71 -6.28 -3.25 -15.41
N GLY A 72 -6.60 -2.22 -14.64
CA GLY A 72 -7.69 -1.28 -14.92
C GLY A 72 -7.47 -0.48 -16.21
N MET A 73 -6.23 -0.05 -16.50
CA MET A 73 -5.89 0.56 -17.79
C MET A 73 -6.19 -0.40 -18.94
N THR A 74 -5.86 -1.66 -18.78
CA THR A 74 -6.10 -2.70 -19.79
C THR A 74 -7.60 -2.98 -19.94
N ALA A 75 -8.33 -3.08 -18.82
CA ALA A 75 -9.78 -3.28 -18.80
C ALA A 75 -10.55 -2.14 -19.51
N ALA A 76 -10.05 -0.91 -19.47
CA ALA A 76 -10.65 0.22 -20.18
C ALA A 76 -10.78 -0.01 -21.69
N GLY A 77 -9.83 -0.77 -22.25
CA GLY A 77 -9.86 -1.14 -23.68
C GLY A 77 -10.44 -2.50 -23.98
N ALA A 78 -10.76 -3.30 -22.96
CA ALA A 78 -11.37 -4.63 -23.15
C ALA A 78 -12.84 -4.54 -23.54
N ARG A 79 -13.34 -5.59 -24.21
CA ARG A 79 -14.75 -5.75 -24.59
C ARG A 79 -15.20 -7.19 -24.34
N GLY A 80 -16.51 -7.40 -24.37
CA GLY A 80 -17.12 -8.73 -24.28
C GLY A 80 -16.60 -9.53 -23.07
N LYS A 81 -16.30 -10.82 -23.32
CA LYS A 81 -15.84 -11.77 -22.31
C LYS A 81 -14.54 -11.34 -21.61
N THR A 82 -13.62 -10.71 -22.33
CA THR A 82 -12.38 -10.20 -21.77
C THR A 82 -12.67 -9.15 -20.68
N LEU A 83 -13.53 -8.20 -20.96
CA LEU A 83 -13.95 -7.17 -19.98
C LEU A 83 -14.67 -7.79 -18.78
N GLU A 84 -15.58 -8.76 -19.02
CA GLU A 84 -16.32 -9.44 -17.95
C GLU A 84 -15.39 -10.18 -16.97
N GLU A 85 -14.42 -10.93 -17.50
CA GLU A 85 -13.43 -11.66 -16.69
C GLU A 85 -12.57 -10.68 -15.86
N MET A 86 -12.08 -9.62 -16.50
CA MET A 86 -11.27 -8.60 -15.83
C MET A 86 -12.06 -7.85 -14.75
N THR A 87 -13.27 -7.40 -15.06
CA THR A 87 -14.13 -6.66 -14.12
C THR A 87 -14.48 -7.52 -12.90
N ARG A 88 -14.79 -8.80 -13.13
CA ARG A 88 -15.10 -9.75 -12.07
C ARG A 88 -13.91 -9.97 -11.15
N LEU A 89 -12.72 -10.23 -11.72
CA LEU A 89 -11.49 -10.44 -10.95
C LEU A 89 -11.10 -9.23 -10.13
N LEU A 90 -11.19 -8.04 -10.72
CA LEU A 90 -10.79 -6.78 -10.08
C LEU A 90 -11.85 -6.25 -9.12
N HIS A 91 -13.03 -6.89 -9.06
CA HIS A 91 -14.19 -6.42 -8.29
C HIS A 91 -14.55 -4.95 -8.62
N PHE A 92 -14.48 -4.58 -9.90
CA PHE A 92 -14.66 -3.21 -10.33
C PHE A 92 -16.12 -2.77 -10.28
N PRO A 93 -16.43 -1.61 -9.66
CA PRO A 93 -17.70 -0.95 -9.84
C PRO A 93 -17.81 -0.37 -11.28
N ALA A 94 -19.00 0.01 -11.66
CA ALA A 94 -19.27 0.56 -13.01
C ALA A 94 -18.46 1.84 -13.30
N ASP A 95 -18.15 2.63 -12.29
CA ASP A 95 -17.40 3.89 -12.36
C ASP A 95 -15.92 3.73 -11.98
N ALA A 96 -15.36 2.51 -12.03
CA ALA A 96 -14.03 2.19 -11.54
C ALA A 96 -12.94 3.15 -12.06
N HIS A 97 -12.95 3.50 -13.35
CA HIS A 97 -11.92 4.38 -13.93
C HIS A 97 -11.97 5.81 -13.33
N ALA A 98 -13.15 6.38 -13.17
CA ALA A 98 -13.32 7.68 -12.53
C ALA A 98 -12.92 7.64 -11.05
N ALA A 99 -13.28 6.56 -10.35
CA ALA A 99 -12.92 6.34 -8.96
C ALA A 99 -11.40 6.21 -8.77
N PHE A 100 -10.67 5.50 -9.67
CA PHE A 100 -9.21 5.47 -9.69
C PHE A 100 -8.61 6.87 -9.82
N GLY A 101 -9.09 7.66 -10.79
CA GLY A 101 -8.64 9.04 -10.98
C GLY A 101 -8.82 9.88 -9.71
N ASN A 102 -9.93 9.71 -8.99
CA ASN A 102 -10.18 10.39 -7.72
C ASN A 102 -9.19 9.97 -6.62
N VAL A 103 -8.93 8.65 -6.47
CA VAL A 103 -7.96 8.14 -5.49
C VAL A 103 -6.55 8.62 -5.81
N ILE A 104 -6.11 8.52 -7.07
CA ILE A 104 -4.77 8.93 -7.51
C ILE A 104 -4.59 10.43 -7.30
N ARG A 105 -5.56 11.26 -7.68
CA ARG A 105 -5.52 12.70 -7.42
C ARG A 105 -5.43 12.99 -5.93
N SER A 106 -6.26 12.35 -5.11
CA SER A 106 -6.22 12.52 -3.67
C SER A 106 -4.85 12.16 -3.10
N LEU A 107 -4.23 11.04 -3.52
CA LEU A 107 -2.87 10.66 -3.08
C LEU A 107 -1.80 11.70 -3.44
N ASN A 108 -2.01 12.48 -4.52
CA ASN A 108 -1.10 13.50 -5.01
C ASN A 108 -1.51 14.94 -4.66
N GLU A 109 -2.58 15.15 -3.90
CA GLU A 109 -3.16 16.45 -3.58
C GLU A 109 -2.16 17.42 -2.93
N GLU A 110 -1.31 16.93 -2.00
CA GLU A 110 -0.18 17.69 -1.49
C GLU A 110 1.06 17.42 -2.36
N ALA A 111 1.40 18.40 -3.20
CA ALA A 111 2.50 18.29 -4.15
C ALA A 111 3.89 18.28 -3.47
N ASP A 112 4.04 18.94 -2.29
CA ASP A 112 5.29 18.98 -1.55
C ASP A 112 5.50 17.67 -0.76
N PRO A 113 6.48 16.82 -1.14
CA PRO A 113 6.74 15.55 -0.44
C PRO A 113 7.08 15.72 1.04
N LYS A 114 7.69 16.85 1.42
CA LYS A 114 8.04 17.13 2.83
C LYS A 114 6.79 17.38 3.67
N LYS A 115 5.80 18.06 3.12
CA LYS A 115 4.51 18.28 3.78
C LYS A 115 3.65 17.03 3.75
N ARG A 116 3.66 16.30 2.64
CA ARG A 116 2.94 15.05 2.47
C ARG A 116 3.44 13.94 3.42
N GLY A 117 4.72 13.97 3.80
CA GLY A 117 5.35 13.02 4.71
C GLY A 117 5.63 11.65 4.10
N PHE A 118 5.35 11.45 2.80
CA PHE A 118 5.67 10.23 2.08
C PHE A 118 5.91 10.49 0.59
N THR A 119 6.60 9.55 -0.03
CA THR A 119 6.75 9.47 -1.50
C THR A 119 6.19 8.13 -1.95
N LEU A 120 5.32 8.18 -2.95
CA LEU A 120 4.81 7.02 -3.66
C LEU A 120 5.18 7.19 -5.13
N SER A 121 6.10 6.37 -5.62
CA SER A 121 6.51 6.38 -7.02
C SER A 121 5.97 5.13 -7.70
N THR A 122 5.14 5.32 -8.71
CA THR A 122 4.54 4.23 -9.48
C THR A 122 5.06 4.29 -10.91
N ALA A 123 5.56 3.18 -11.41
CA ALA A 123 5.93 2.99 -12.81
C ALA A 123 4.93 2.03 -13.46
N ASN A 124 3.72 2.55 -13.70
CA ASN A 124 2.65 1.83 -14.37
C ASN A 124 2.61 2.26 -15.82
N ALA A 125 2.84 1.33 -16.74
CA ALA A 125 2.77 1.60 -18.16
C ALA A 125 2.31 0.38 -18.96
N LEU A 126 1.76 0.70 -20.12
CA LEU A 126 1.46 -0.26 -21.19
C LEU A 126 2.52 -0.11 -22.27
N TRP A 127 3.20 -1.18 -22.60
CA TRP A 127 4.19 -1.27 -23.65
C TRP A 127 3.66 -2.16 -24.75
N ALA A 128 3.40 -1.61 -25.89
CA ALA A 128 2.82 -2.34 -27.01
C ALA A 128 3.77 -2.39 -28.20
N GLN A 129 3.58 -3.40 -29.04
CA GLN A 129 4.27 -3.49 -30.31
C GLN A 129 4.01 -2.25 -31.15
N LYS A 130 5.05 -1.66 -31.69
CA LYS A 130 5.01 -0.51 -32.58
C LYS A 130 4.08 -0.75 -33.78
N GLY A 131 3.29 0.27 -34.10
CA GLY A 131 2.44 0.27 -35.29
C GLY A 131 0.95 0.00 -35.01
N TYR A 132 0.55 -0.19 -33.76
CA TYR A 132 -0.88 -0.28 -33.41
C TYR A 132 -1.56 1.10 -33.51
N PRO A 133 -2.67 1.22 -34.24
CA PRO A 133 -3.41 2.48 -34.35
C PRO A 133 -4.30 2.69 -33.13
N TRP A 134 -3.75 3.24 -32.08
CA TRP A 134 -4.42 3.50 -30.82
C TRP A 134 -5.60 4.47 -30.97
N ARG A 135 -6.71 4.19 -30.29
CA ARG A 135 -7.84 5.09 -30.17
C ARG A 135 -7.50 6.29 -29.30
N ALA A 136 -7.81 7.49 -29.76
CA ALA A 136 -7.55 8.73 -29.02
C ALA A 136 -8.28 8.78 -27.68
N GLU A 137 -9.53 8.31 -27.65
CA GLU A 137 -10.36 8.22 -26.45
C GLU A 137 -9.78 7.27 -25.41
N TYR A 138 -9.15 6.16 -25.84
CA TYR A 138 -8.47 5.23 -24.95
C TYR A 138 -7.24 5.87 -24.31
N LYS A 139 -6.37 6.49 -25.12
CA LYS A 139 -5.19 7.22 -24.62
C LYS A 139 -5.60 8.29 -23.60
N LYS A 140 -6.63 9.07 -23.92
CA LYS A 140 -7.15 10.09 -23.01
C LYS A 140 -7.65 9.50 -21.69
N LEU A 141 -8.40 8.40 -21.72
CA LEU A 141 -8.89 7.74 -20.52
C LEU A 141 -7.74 7.25 -19.63
N VAL A 142 -6.73 6.59 -20.22
CA VAL A 142 -5.56 6.08 -19.48
C VAL A 142 -4.80 7.22 -18.80
N THR A 143 -4.56 8.31 -19.52
CA THR A 143 -3.88 9.48 -18.95
C THR A 143 -4.70 10.14 -17.84
N ASP A 144 -5.99 10.40 -18.08
CA ASP A 144 -6.84 11.14 -17.14
C ASP A 144 -7.15 10.35 -15.86
N ALA A 145 -7.41 9.05 -16.00
CA ALA A 145 -7.86 8.21 -14.89
C ALA A 145 -6.69 7.57 -14.12
N TYR A 146 -5.59 7.27 -14.78
CA TYR A 146 -4.50 6.50 -14.17
C TYR A 146 -3.17 7.26 -14.07
N SER A 147 -3.09 8.47 -14.68
CA SER A 147 -1.84 9.24 -14.78
C SER A 147 -0.69 8.38 -15.33
N ALA A 148 -1.01 7.54 -16.32
CA ALA A 148 -0.11 6.55 -16.87
C ALA A 148 0.16 6.78 -18.35
N ASP A 149 1.28 6.22 -18.81
CA ASP A 149 1.74 6.34 -20.18
C ASP A 149 1.50 5.05 -20.99
N LEU A 150 1.36 5.25 -22.30
CA LEU A 150 1.30 4.19 -23.29
C LEU A 150 2.47 4.36 -24.25
N PHE A 151 3.33 3.34 -24.32
CA PHE A 151 4.54 3.38 -25.14
C PHE A 151 4.49 2.37 -26.27
N ASP A 152 5.01 2.79 -27.42
CA ASP A 152 5.27 1.92 -28.57
C ASP A 152 6.74 1.49 -28.57
N VAL A 153 6.99 0.18 -28.61
CA VAL A 153 8.32 -0.43 -28.67
C VAL A 153 8.35 -1.51 -29.73
N ASP A 154 9.52 -1.81 -30.28
CA ASP A 154 9.67 -2.82 -31.31
C ASP A 154 10.06 -4.19 -30.72
N PHE A 155 9.07 -4.91 -30.28
CA PHE A 155 9.27 -6.28 -29.81
C PHE A 155 9.62 -7.24 -30.95
N LEU A 156 9.08 -6.99 -32.15
CA LEU A 156 9.20 -7.88 -33.28
C LEU A 156 10.63 -7.94 -33.83
N SER A 157 11.25 -6.78 -34.01
CA SER A 157 12.58 -6.67 -34.66
C SER A 157 13.70 -6.57 -33.63
N ALA A 158 13.46 -5.94 -32.47
CA ALA A 158 14.45 -5.62 -31.45
C ALA A 158 13.99 -5.91 -30.00
N PRO A 159 13.63 -7.17 -29.66
CA PRO A 159 13.04 -7.47 -28.33
C PRO A 159 13.96 -7.13 -27.16
N GLU A 160 15.26 -7.33 -27.26
CA GLU A 160 16.20 -6.99 -26.18
C GLU A 160 16.41 -5.48 -26.01
N GLU A 161 16.35 -4.70 -27.09
CA GLU A 161 16.37 -3.24 -27.01
C GLU A 161 15.09 -2.72 -26.36
N ALA A 162 13.93 -3.28 -26.74
CA ALA A 162 12.64 -2.98 -26.11
C ALA A 162 12.68 -3.29 -24.61
N ARG A 163 13.21 -4.44 -24.21
CA ARG A 163 13.43 -4.82 -22.81
C ARG A 163 14.31 -3.81 -22.07
N GLY A 164 15.44 -3.42 -22.67
CA GLY A 164 16.36 -2.42 -22.13
C GLY A 164 15.68 -1.06 -21.91
N THR A 165 14.88 -0.62 -22.89
CA THR A 165 14.09 0.61 -22.81
C THR A 165 13.11 0.57 -21.64
N ILE A 166 12.37 -0.52 -21.49
CA ILE A 166 11.43 -0.73 -20.41
C ILE A 166 12.14 -0.67 -19.04
N ASN A 167 13.23 -1.43 -18.88
CA ASN A 167 13.98 -1.45 -17.61
C ASN A 167 14.57 -0.09 -17.25
N THR A 168 15.09 0.65 -18.22
CA THR A 168 15.64 2.00 -18.02
C THR A 168 14.55 2.97 -17.56
N TRP A 169 13.37 2.91 -18.17
CA TRP A 169 12.25 3.74 -17.78
C TRP A 169 11.78 3.42 -16.35
N VAL A 170 11.60 2.13 -16.04
CA VAL A 170 11.19 1.68 -14.68
C VAL A 170 12.20 2.13 -13.62
N MET A 171 13.49 1.96 -13.89
CA MET A 171 14.55 2.40 -12.99
C MET A 171 14.46 3.91 -12.70
N LYS A 172 14.26 4.72 -13.72
CA LYS A 172 14.10 6.17 -13.59
C LYS A 172 12.85 6.54 -12.77
N GLU A 173 11.69 5.97 -13.10
CA GLU A 173 10.43 6.25 -12.40
C GLU A 173 10.44 5.80 -10.93
N THR A 174 11.19 4.76 -10.62
CA THR A 174 11.34 4.24 -9.25
C THR A 174 12.59 4.76 -8.52
N ARG A 175 13.22 5.83 -9.02
CA ARG A 175 14.39 6.48 -8.42
C ARG A 175 15.53 5.51 -8.12
N ASP A 176 15.90 4.70 -9.11
CA ASP A 176 16.94 3.66 -9.05
C ASP A 176 16.70 2.52 -8.02
N LYS A 177 15.48 2.44 -7.48
CA LYS A 177 15.17 1.40 -6.49
C LYS A 177 14.77 0.08 -7.12
N ILE A 178 14.12 0.12 -8.28
CA ILE A 178 13.73 -1.08 -9.01
C ILE A 178 14.52 -1.12 -10.31
N LYS A 179 15.49 -2.03 -10.34
CA LYS A 179 16.32 -2.34 -11.50
C LYS A 179 15.89 -3.68 -12.08
N ASP A 180 16.12 -3.86 -13.39
CA ASP A 180 15.90 -5.14 -14.08
C ASP A 180 14.53 -5.77 -13.80
N LEU A 181 13.45 -4.97 -13.99
CA LEU A 181 12.08 -5.47 -13.86
C LEU A 181 11.83 -6.66 -14.79
N LEU A 182 12.34 -6.56 -16.02
CA LEU A 182 12.27 -7.60 -17.05
C LEU A 182 13.63 -8.29 -17.15
N PRO A 183 13.75 -9.55 -16.69
CA PRO A 183 15.00 -10.30 -16.86
C PRO A 183 15.27 -10.63 -18.32
N PRO A 184 16.52 -10.99 -18.69
CA PRO A 184 16.86 -11.44 -20.04
C PRO A 184 15.94 -12.56 -20.52
N GLY A 185 15.48 -12.49 -21.78
CA GLY A 185 14.59 -13.48 -22.40
C GLY A 185 13.12 -13.39 -21.97
N SER A 186 12.74 -12.44 -21.11
CA SER A 186 11.33 -12.23 -20.71
C SER A 186 10.47 -11.61 -21.82
N VAL A 187 11.11 -11.00 -22.81
CA VAL A 187 10.49 -10.38 -23.99
C VAL A 187 11.02 -11.10 -25.24
N THR A 188 10.13 -11.46 -26.14
CA THR A 188 10.45 -12.20 -27.38
C THR A 188 9.81 -11.51 -28.58
N ARG A 189 10.09 -12.02 -29.79
CA ARG A 189 9.42 -11.54 -31.01
C ARG A 189 7.92 -11.77 -31.04
N ASP A 190 7.42 -12.70 -30.22
CA ASP A 190 5.98 -12.98 -30.10
C ASP A 190 5.29 -12.06 -29.10
N THR A 191 6.05 -11.26 -28.35
CA THR A 191 5.49 -10.28 -27.41
C THR A 191 4.72 -9.20 -28.16
N ARG A 192 3.51 -8.87 -27.67
CA ARG A 192 2.65 -7.82 -28.25
C ARG A 192 2.30 -6.75 -27.26
N LEU A 193 2.05 -7.13 -26.01
CA LEU A 193 1.70 -6.20 -24.93
C LEU A 193 2.34 -6.65 -23.63
N VAL A 194 3.08 -5.75 -23.00
CA VAL A 194 3.67 -5.92 -21.66
C VAL A 194 3.08 -4.87 -20.74
N LEU A 195 2.55 -5.31 -19.60
CA LEU A 195 2.15 -4.45 -18.51
C LEU A 195 3.29 -4.42 -17.50
N THR A 196 3.88 -3.24 -17.31
CA THR A 196 4.82 -3.01 -16.22
C THR A 196 4.11 -2.38 -15.04
N ASN A 197 4.37 -2.92 -13.89
CA ASN A 197 3.88 -2.42 -12.62
C ASN A 197 5.00 -2.48 -11.60
N ALA A 198 5.66 -1.36 -11.40
CA ALA A 198 6.69 -1.22 -10.41
C ALA A 198 6.33 -0.08 -9.46
N ILE A 199 6.48 -0.32 -8.17
CA ILE A 199 6.06 0.64 -7.16
C ILE A 199 7.05 0.70 -6.01
N TYR A 200 7.38 1.92 -5.63
CA TYR A 200 8.27 2.24 -4.53
C TYR A 200 7.57 3.17 -3.56
N PHE A 201 7.66 2.86 -2.29
CA PHE A 201 7.16 3.68 -1.19
C PHE A 201 8.28 4.10 -0.25
N LYS A 202 8.30 5.37 0.10
CA LYS A 202 9.12 5.96 1.15
C LYS A 202 8.22 6.76 2.09
N GLY A 203 8.38 6.57 3.40
CA GLY A 203 7.68 7.35 4.41
C GLY A 203 8.47 7.38 5.71
N ASP A 204 8.63 8.55 6.32
CA ASP A 204 9.26 8.71 7.62
C ASP A 204 8.23 8.46 8.71
N TRP A 205 8.58 7.73 9.79
CA TRP A 205 7.66 7.52 10.90
C TRP A 205 7.21 8.84 11.50
N GLN A 206 5.96 8.98 11.85
CA GLN A 206 5.46 10.11 12.64
C GLN A 206 6.26 10.23 13.96
N ALA A 207 6.72 9.12 14.47
CA ALA A 207 7.53 9.01 15.66
C ALA A 207 8.64 7.96 15.40
N PRO A 208 9.85 8.40 15.00
CA PRO A 208 10.98 7.51 14.71
C PRO A 208 11.41 6.67 15.91
N PHE A 209 11.98 5.50 15.64
CA PHE A 209 12.66 4.69 16.65
C PHE A 209 14.06 5.27 16.90
N GLU A 210 14.54 5.17 18.14
CA GLU A 210 15.90 5.59 18.45
C GLU A 210 16.91 4.49 18.10
N LYS A 211 17.90 4.79 17.26
CA LYS A 211 18.94 3.82 16.84
C LYS A 211 19.64 3.14 18.03
N LYS A 212 19.87 3.89 19.13
CA LYS A 212 20.48 3.33 20.35
C LYS A 212 19.59 2.34 21.11
N ALA A 213 18.27 2.36 20.86
CA ALA A 213 17.30 1.45 21.46
C ALA A 213 17.10 0.17 20.62
N THR A 214 17.62 0.13 19.40
CA THR A 214 17.64 -1.07 18.56
C THR A 214 18.69 -2.05 19.12
N LYS A 215 18.28 -3.31 19.31
CA LYS A 215 19.15 -4.38 19.79
C LYS A 215 18.94 -5.63 18.97
N ASP A 216 20.01 -6.42 18.80
CA ASP A 216 19.88 -7.75 18.25
C ASP A 216 19.19 -8.64 19.27
N LEU A 217 18.03 -9.15 18.88
CA LEU A 217 17.15 -9.98 19.72
C LEU A 217 16.60 -11.13 18.87
N PRO A 218 16.24 -12.26 19.51
CA PRO A 218 15.72 -13.40 18.77
C PRO A 218 14.37 -13.14 18.12
N PHE A 219 14.29 -13.48 16.83
CA PHE A 219 13.06 -13.61 16.05
C PHE A 219 12.81 -15.11 15.84
N THR A 220 11.65 -15.59 16.24
CA THR A 220 11.28 -17.00 16.19
C THR A 220 10.59 -17.31 14.87
N LEU A 221 11.20 -18.11 14.00
CA LEU A 221 10.61 -18.55 12.74
C LEU A 221 9.43 -19.52 12.98
N ALA A 222 8.68 -19.83 11.94
CA ALA A 222 7.49 -20.71 12.03
C ALA A 222 7.82 -22.15 12.48
N ASP A 223 9.05 -22.61 12.21
CA ASP A 223 9.58 -23.94 12.64
C ASP A 223 10.15 -23.94 14.06
N GLY A 224 10.09 -22.80 14.76
CA GLY A 224 10.64 -22.62 16.10
C GLY A 224 12.13 -22.21 16.14
N THR A 225 12.81 -22.20 15.00
CA THR A 225 14.20 -21.71 14.90
C THR A 225 14.27 -20.24 15.26
N LYS A 226 15.31 -19.85 16.01
CA LYS A 226 15.56 -18.45 16.39
C LYS A 226 16.70 -17.87 15.57
N VAL A 227 16.49 -16.67 15.05
CA VAL A 227 17.49 -15.87 14.35
C VAL A 227 17.63 -14.52 15.05
N GLU A 228 18.86 -14.09 15.35
CA GLU A 228 19.11 -12.77 15.93
C GLU A 228 18.89 -11.70 14.86
N VAL A 229 18.04 -10.73 15.13
CA VAL A 229 17.73 -9.63 14.21
C VAL A 229 17.71 -8.29 14.95
N PRO A 230 18.06 -7.17 14.30
CA PRO A 230 17.93 -5.86 14.90
C PRO A 230 16.43 -5.55 15.11
N LEU A 231 15.98 -5.64 16.37
CA LEU A 231 14.64 -5.25 16.81
C LEU A 231 14.69 -3.81 17.31
N MET A 232 14.03 -2.93 16.59
CA MET A 232 13.81 -1.52 16.95
C MET A 232 12.84 -1.45 18.13
N TYR A 233 13.09 -0.57 19.08
CA TYR A 233 12.24 -0.42 20.27
C TYR A 233 11.81 1.02 20.48
N ARG A 234 10.51 1.18 20.82
CA ARG A 234 9.94 2.47 21.20
C ARG A 234 8.71 2.28 22.09
N VAL A 235 8.52 3.20 23.03
CA VAL A 235 7.26 3.38 23.75
C VAL A 235 6.52 4.59 23.17
N GLY A 236 5.22 4.45 22.95
CA GLY A 236 4.42 5.53 22.39
C GLY A 236 2.93 5.26 22.47
N SER A 237 2.17 6.19 21.92
CA SER A 237 0.71 6.08 21.83
C SER A 237 0.31 5.71 20.42
N TYR A 238 -0.46 4.63 20.27
CA TYR A 238 -0.82 4.06 18.98
C TYR A 238 -2.26 3.58 18.94
N LEU A 239 -2.79 3.40 17.74
CA LEU A 239 -3.99 2.58 17.53
C LEU A 239 -3.61 1.12 17.66
N TYR A 240 -4.25 0.41 18.57
CA TYR A 240 -3.96 -0.96 18.93
C TYR A 240 -5.24 -1.74 19.15
N ALA A 241 -5.22 -3.02 18.81
CA ALA A 241 -6.25 -3.98 19.15
C ALA A 241 -5.64 -5.37 19.33
N GLU A 242 -6.32 -6.22 20.07
CA GLU A 242 -5.90 -7.60 20.25
C GLU A 242 -7.10 -8.53 20.49
N ASN A 243 -6.92 -9.79 20.12
CA ASN A 243 -7.80 -10.90 20.44
C ASN A 243 -6.98 -12.16 20.72
N ASP A 244 -7.61 -13.31 20.84
CA ASP A 244 -6.95 -14.59 21.13
C ASP A 244 -6.07 -15.10 19.98
N ALA A 245 -6.30 -14.65 18.74
CA ALA A 245 -5.58 -15.09 17.57
C ALA A 245 -4.40 -14.18 17.20
N PHE A 246 -4.56 -12.86 17.34
CA PHE A 246 -3.56 -11.89 16.89
C PHE A 246 -3.66 -10.55 17.62
N GLN A 247 -2.62 -9.74 17.46
CA GLN A 247 -2.55 -8.32 17.82
C GLN A 247 -2.51 -7.49 16.54
N VAL A 248 -3.07 -6.28 16.56
CA VAL A 248 -3.01 -5.32 15.47
C VAL A 248 -2.44 -4.01 15.99
N LEU A 249 -1.44 -3.48 15.31
CA LEU A 249 -0.82 -2.19 15.62
C LEU A 249 -0.80 -1.33 14.37
N ASP A 250 -1.18 -0.06 14.50
CA ASP A 250 -1.10 0.92 13.43
C ASP A 250 0.00 1.96 13.72
N LEU A 251 1.00 1.99 12.86
CA LEU A 251 2.18 2.84 12.95
C LEU A 251 2.06 3.95 11.89
N PRO A 252 1.72 5.18 12.27
CA PRO A 252 1.55 6.26 11.31
C PRO A 252 2.90 6.78 10.79
N TYR A 253 2.93 7.10 9.52
CA TYR A 253 3.98 7.93 8.92
C TYR A 253 3.69 9.41 9.15
N THR A 254 4.70 10.26 8.92
CA THR A 254 4.59 11.72 9.05
C THR A 254 3.39 12.24 8.27
N GLY A 255 2.63 13.15 8.91
CA GLY A 255 1.37 13.63 8.36
C GLY A 255 0.17 12.71 8.59
N ARG A 256 0.37 11.48 9.08
CA ARG A 256 -0.67 10.49 9.48
C ARG A 256 -1.65 10.09 8.36
N ARG A 257 -1.40 10.52 7.14
CA ARG A 257 -2.19 10.09 6.00
C ARG A 257 -1.96 8.62 5.68
N ILE A 258 -0.71 8.20 5.71
CA ILE A 258 -0.32 6.81 5.48
C ILE A 258 0.06 6.17 6.82
N SER A 259 -0.25 4.90 6.98
CA SER A 259 0.22 4.10 8.12
C SER A 259 0.63 2.69 7.69
N MET A 260 1.55 2.10 8.45
CA MET A 260 1.81 0.67 8.42
C MET A 260 0.97 0.01 9.51
N THR A 261 0.07 -0.87 9.10
CA THR A 261 -0.69 -1.71 10.04
C THR A 261 -0.05 -3.10 10.08
N VAL A 262 0.36 -3.54 11.26
CA VAL A 262 0.96 -4.87 11.48
C VAL A 262 -0.06 -5.77 12.16
N ILE A 263 -0.29 -6.96 11.59
CA ILE A 263 -1.14 -8.02 12.15
C ILE A 263 -0.22 -9.15 12.60
N LEU A 264 -0.04 -9.27 13.92
CA LEU A 264 0.90 -10.17 14.54
C LEU A 264 0.16 -11.36 15.18
N PRO A 265 0.30 -12.59 14.64
CA PRO A 265 -0.26 -13.78 15.28
C PRO A 265 0.25 -13.97 16.70
N ARG A 266 -0.54 -14.56 17.60
CA ARG A 266 -0.11 -14.84 18.98
C ARG A 266 1.00 -15.88 19.06
N LYS A 267 1.02 -16.82 18.13
CA LYS A 267 1.99 -17.92 18.06
C LYS A 267 2.95 -17.74 16.89
N PRO A 268 4.21 -18.23 17.00
CA PRO A 268 5.16 -18.17 15.88
C PRO A 268 4.70 -18.90 14.62
N ASP A 269 3.98 -20.00 14.76
CA ASP A 269 3.38 -20.80 13.69
C ASP A 269 1.96 -20.36 13.31
N GLY A 270 1.46 -19.26 13.89
CA GLY A 270 0.06 -18.80 13.73
C GLY A 270 -0.24 -18.08 12.42
N LEU A 271 0.79 -17.66 11.66
CA LEU A 271 0.59 -16.87 10.44
C LEU A 271 -0.29 -17.57 9.39
N PRO A 272 -0.10 -18.87 9.07
CA PRO A 272 -0.95 -19.55 8.07
C PRO A 272 -2.45 -19.57 8.44
N ALA A 273 -2.78 -19.65 9.73
CA ALA A 273 -4.16 -19.60 10.18
C ALA A 273 -4.78 -18.20 9.98
N VAL A 274 -4.02 -17.15 10.31
CA VAL A 274 -4.45 -15.75 10.07
C VAL A 274 -4.61 -15.50 8.58
N GLU A 275 -3.67 -15.91 7.74
CA GLU A 275 -3.72 -15.77 6.28
C GLU A 275 -4.93 -16.48 5.65
N LYS A 276 -5.22 -17.70 6.12
CA LYS A 276 -6.36 -18.49 5.64
C LYS A 276 -7.70 -17.82 5.95
N ASP A 277 -7.77 -17.18 7.11
CA ASP A 277 -9.00 -16.56 7.61
C ASP A 277 -9.19 -15.11 7.13
N LEU A 278 -8.16 -14.49 6.57
CA LEU A 278 -8.16 -13.08 6.20
C LEU A 278 -8.97 -12.86 4.90
N THR A 279 -10.14 -12.27 5.05
CA THR A 279 -10.97 -11.75 3.96
C THR A 279 -11.07 -10.23 4.06
N GLY A 280 -11.52 -9.55 2.98
CA GLY A 280 -11.72 -8.10 3.02
C GLY A 280 -12.61 -7.65 4.17
N GLY A 281 -13.71 -8.35 4.41
CA GLY A 281 -14.61 -8.05 5.52
C GLY A 281 -14.00 -8.29 6.91
N LYS A 282 -13.17 -9.33 7.08
CA LYS A 282 -12.48 -9.60 8.35
C LYS A 282 -11.35 -8.61 8.61
N LEU A 283 -10.62 -8.22 7.56
CA LEU A 283 -9.62 -7.16 7.65
C LEU A 283 -10.27 -5.86 8.10
N ASP A 284 -11.34 -5.44 7.43
CA ASP A 284 -12.10 -4.24 7.78
C ASP A 284 -12.64 -4.29 9.22
N ALA A 285 -13.18 -5.44 9.63
CA ALA A 285 -13.62 -5.66 11.00
C ALA A 285 -12.48 -5.53 12.01
N ALA A 286 -11.32 -6.13 11.74
CA ALA A 286 -10.15 -6.01 12.60
C ALA A 286 -9.67 -4.55 12.72
N LEU A 287 -9.62 -3.81 11.60
CA LEU A 287 -9.24 -2.40 11.59
C LEU A 287 -10.22 -1.52 12.40
N LYS A 288 -11.52 -1.82 12.37
CA LYS A 288 -12.54 -1.12 13.16
C LYS A 288 -12.44 -1.35 14.68
N THR A 289 -11.74 -2.41 15.11
CA THR A 289 -11.50 -2.66 16.55
C THR A 289 -10.36 -1.83 17.13
N LEU A 290 -9.53 -1.22 16.29
CA LEU A 290 -8.40 -0.39 16.72
C LEU A 290 -8.88 0.74 17.65
N ARG A 291 -8.21 0.88 18.80
CA ARG A 291 -8.45 1.92 19.80
C ARG A 291 -7.13 2.59 20.17
N TYR A 292 -7.23 3.84 20.57
CA TYR A 292 -6.05 4.59 20.99
C TYR A 292 -5.57 4.12 22.36
N GLU A 293 -4.38 3.56 22.42
CA GLU A 293 -3.70 3.15 23.64
C GLU A 293 -2.51 4.09 23.91
N ARG A 294 -2.37 4.55 25.16
CA ARG A 294 -1.41 5.60 25.53
C ARG A 294 0.02 5.07 25.69
N GLU A 295 0.16 3.84 26.16
CA GLU A 295 1.46 3.23 26.46
C GLU A 295 1.58 1.87 25.80
N VAL A 296 2.10 1.87 24.57
CA VAL A 296 2.40 0.65 23.82
C VAL A 296 3.90 0.53 23.65
N HIS A 297 4.44 -0.56 24.18
CA HIS A 297 5.84 -0.97 24.00
C HIS A 297 5.97 -1.71 22.69
N VAL A 298 6.53 -1.08 21.69
CA VAL A 298 6.64 -1.61 20.33
C VAL A 298 8.04 -2.14 20.09
N HIS A 299 8.13 -3.41 19.66
CA HIS A 299 9.32 -3.98 19.05
C HIS A 299 8.98 -4.36 17.61
N LEU A 300 9.74 -3.83 16.65
CA LEU A 300 9.59 -4.11 15.22
C LEU A 300 10.96 -4.43 14.62
N PRO A 301 11.14 -5.52 13.86
CA PRO A 301 12.42 -5.79 13.23
C PRO A 301 12.73 -4.76 12.14
N ARG A 302 14.03 -4.45 11.93
CA ARG A 302 14.46 -3.93 10.64
C ARG A 302 14.31 -5.02 9.60
N PHE A 303 13.80 -4.69 8.43
CA PHE A 303 13.71 -5.65 7.35
C PHE A 303 13.67 -4.96 5.99
N LYS A 304 14.09 -5.71 5.00
CA LYS A 304 14.04 -5.32 3.60
C LYS A 304 13.41 -6.45 2.81
N VAL A 305 12.42 -6.13 1.99
CA VAL A 305 11.81 -7.11 1.09
C VAL A 305 11.76 -6.54 -0.32
N GLU A 306 12.30 -7.29 -1.25
CA GLU A 306 12.19 -7.04 -2.68
C GLU A 306 11.61 -8.29 -3.32
N LYS A 307 10.47 -8.14 -4.02
CA LYS A 307 9.79 -9.26 -4.68
C LYS A 307 9.37 -8.86 -6.08
N SER A 308 9.56 -9.80 -7.00
CA SER A 308 9.11 -9.72 -8.38
C SER A 308 8.22 -10.91 -8.71
N PHE A 309 7.12 -10.65 -9.39
CA PHE A 309 6.15 -11.67 -9.77
C PHE A 309 5.81 -11.55 -11.26
N ARG A 310 5.75 -12.69 -11.93
CA ARG A 310 5.03 -12.82 -13.18
C ARG A 310 3.61 -13.25 -12.85
N LEU A 311 2.65 -12.39 -13.06
CA LEU A 311 1.28 -12.57 -12.58
C LEU A 311 0.36 -13.31 -13.57
N ASN A 312 0.85 -13.71 -14.75
CA ASN A 312 0.03 -14.37 -15.75
C ASN A 312 -0.74 -15.58 -15.17
N GLU A 313 -0.01 -16.55 -14.60
CA GLU A 313 -0.60 -17.76 -14.03
C GLU A 313 -1.54 -17.48 -12.84
N PRO A 314 -1.14 -16.67 -11.83
CA PRO A 314 -2.04 -16.29 -10.74
C PRO A 314 -3.34 -15.64 -11.21
N LEU A 315 -3.28 -14.71 -12.18
CA LEU A 315 -4.46 -14.03 -12.71
C LEU A 315 -5.36 -14.97 -13.50
N GLN A 316 -4.78 -15.90 -14.27
CA GLN A 316 -5.53 -16.94 -14.98
C GLN A 316 -6.21 -17.92 -14.01
N ALA A 317 -5.53 -18.30 -12.93
CA ALA A 317 -6.09 -19.15 -11.88
C ALA A 317 -7.29 -18.49 -11.18
N LEU A 318 -7.25 -17.16 -11.05
CA LEU A 318 -8.35 -16.34 -10.52
C LEU A 318 -9.45 -16.04 -11.56
N GLY A 319 -9.33 -16.54 -12.79
CA GLY A 319 -10.38 -16.49 -13.81
C GLY A 319 -10.18 -15.52 -14.97
N MET A 320 -9.10 -14.72 -14.98
CA MET A 320 -8.74 -13.82 -16.08
C MET A 320 -7.99 -14.58 -17.17
N LYS A 321 -8.70 -15.29 -18.03
CA LYS A 321 -8.11 -16.17 -19.07
C LYS A 321 -8.10 -15.53 -20.44
N SER A 322 -9.23 -14.95 -20.86
CA SER A 322 -9.41 -14.38 -22.20
C SER A 322 -8.43 -13.26 -22.51
N ALA A 323 -7.97 -12.51 -21.51
CA ALA A 323 -7.00 -11.43 -21.69
C ALA A 323 -5.61 -11.89 -22.16
N PHE A 324 -5.27 -13.19 -21.96
CA PHE A 324 -3.98 -13.78 -22.32
C PHE A 324 -4.02 -14.62 -23.60
N ALA A 325 -5.24 -14.95 -24.10
CA ALA A 325 -5.43 -15.72 -25.32
C ALA A 325 -6.82 -15.48 -25.90
N GLY A 326 -6.87 -14.89 -27.08
CA GLY A 326 -8.11 -14.53 -27.74
C GLY A 326 -8.81 -13.31 -27.16
N ALA A 327 -8.02 -12.32 -26.70
CA ALA A 327 -8.56 -11.13 -26.06
C ALA A 327 -9.31 -10.21 -27.03
N ASP A 328 -10.40 -9.63 -26.56
CA ASP A 328 -11.05 -8.52 -27.24
C ASP A 328 -10.59 -7.20 -26.60
N PHE A 329 -9.55 -6.61 -27.19
CA PHE A 329 -9.06 -5.27 -26.85
C PHE A 329 -9.40 -4.24 -27.93
N SER A 330 -10.49 -4.43 -28.66
CA SER A 330 -10.97 -3.54 -29.72
C SER A 330 -11.30 -2.13 -29.21
N GLY A 331 -11.40 -1.94 -27.92
CA GLY A 331 -11.50 -0.62 -27.29
C GLY A 331 -10.18 0.14 -27.19
N MET A 332 -9.02 -0.52 -27.36
CA MET A 332 -7.71 0.14 -27.32
C MET A 332 -7.28 0.68 -28.69
N HIS A 333 -7.49 -0.09 -29.75
CA HIS A 333 -6.97 0.20 -31.08
C HIS A 333 -7.98 -0.10 -32.18
N THR A 334 -7.71 0.39 -33.39
CA THR A 334 -8.54 0.18 -34.58
C THR A 334 -7.95 -0.82 -35.57
N GLY A 335 -6.77 -1.41 -35.26
CA GLY A 335 -6.09 -2.38 -36.11
C GLY A 335 -6.79 -3.74 -36.10
N GLY A 336 -6.59 -4.52 -37.18
CA GLY A 336 -7.18 -5.86 -37.33
C GLY A 336 -6.39 -6.97 -36.65
N GLU A 337 -5.16 -6.72 -36.16
CA GLU A 337 -4.37 -7.73 -35.45
C GLU A 337 -4.84 -7.90 -34.02
N GLN A 338 -4.87 -9.16 -33.59
CA GLN A 338 -5.22 -9.51 -32.23
C GLN A 338 -4.13 -9.07 -31.25
N LEU A 339 -4.52 -8.41 -30.17
CA LEU A 339 -3.64 -7.98 -29.10
C LEU A 339 -3.96 -8.81 -27.86
N ASP A 340 -3.02 -9.64 -27.39
CA ASP A 340 -3.12 -10.38 -26.15
C ASP A 340 -2.08 -9.89 -25.14
N ILE A 341 -2.37 -9.99 -23.85
CA ILE A 341 -1.39 -9.70 -22.82
C ILE A 341 -0.32 -10.80 -22.81
N SER A 342 0.90 -10.45 -23.20
CA SER A 342 2.04 -11.39 -23.18
C SER A 342 2.61 -11.55 -21.77
N ALA A 343 2.70 -10.46 -21.00
CA ALA A 343 3.22 -10.49 -19.63
C ALA A 343 2.62 -9.40 -18.75
N VAL A 344 2.33 -9.77 -17.51
CA VAL A 344 2.04 -8.86 -16.40
C VAL A 344 3.14 -9.06 -15.36
N ILE A 345 3.99 -8.04 -15.22
CA ILE A 345 5.13 -8.09 -14.30
C ILE A 345 4.94 -7.07 -13.21
N HIS A 346 4.98 -7.55 -11.97
CA HIS A 346 4.93 -6.71 -10.78
C HIS A 346 6.21 -6.83 -9.98
N LYS A 347 6.77 -5.70 -9.55
CA LYS A 347 7.91 -5.66 -8.63
C LYS A 347 7.68 -4.59 -7.57
N ALA A 348 7.87 -4.98 -6.33
CA ALA A 348 7.71 -4.10 -5.18
C ALA A 348 8.91 -4.20 -4.25
N PHE A 349 9.23 -3.08 -3.61
CA PHE A 349 10.35 -2.94 -2.70
C PHE A 349 9.92 -2.18 -1.44
N VAL A 350 10.36 -2.67 -0.29
CA VAL A 350 10.21 -2.01 1.01
C VAL A 350 11.47 -2.18 1.84
N ASP A 351 11.88 -1.10 2.52
CA ASP A 351 13.00 -1.09 3.46
C ASP A 351 12.54 -0.38 4.74
N VAL A 352 12.38 -1.13 5.82
CA VAL A 352 11.86 -0.65 7.10
C VAL A 352 12.99 -0.54 8.11
N ASN A 353 13.19 0.66 8.62
CA ASN A 353 14.22 0.99 9.59
C ASN A 353 13.73 2.00 10.65
N GLU A 354 14.61 2.51 11.51
CA GLU A 354 14.24 3.38 12.63
C GLU A 354 13.61 4.71 12.23
N GLU A 355 13.98 5.22 11.08
CA GLU A 355 13.53 6.54 10.62
C GLU A 355 12.19 6.42 9.90
N GLY A 356 11.91 5.25 9.32
CA GLY A 356 10.70 5.00 8.53
C GLY A 356 10.85 3.85 7.55
N THR A 357 10.14 3.98 6.46
CA THR A 357 10.37 3.19 5.26
C THR A 357 11.22 4.04 4.33
N GLU A 358 12.49 3.73 4.27
CA GLU A 358 13.58 4.45 3.57
C GLU A 358 13.75 5.93 3.94
N ALA A 359 14.70 6.21 4.81
CA ALA A 359 14.80 7.40 5.66
C ALA A 359 15.69 8.55 5.20
N ALA A 360 15.31 9.76 5.68
CA ALA A 360 16.18 10.91 5.92
C ALA A 360 15.87 11.48 7.31
N ALA A 361 16.89 11.78 8.10
CA ALA A 361 16.78 12.07 9.52
C ALA A 361 15.94 13.33 9.88
N ALA A 362 15.04 13.17 10.85
CA ALA A 362 14.44 14.28 11.59
C ALA A 362 14.28 13.91 13.07
N THR A 363 14.74 14.78 13.97
CA THR A 363 14.70 14.57 15.42
C THR A 363 13.53 15.34 16.03
N GLY A 364 12.59 14.64 16.67
CA GLY A 364 11.46 15.26 17.39
C GLY A 364 11.48 14.89 18.86
N VAL A 365 11.37 15.91 19.75
CA VAL A 365 11.26 15.76 21.21
C VAL A 365 9.79 15.84 21.61
N VAL A 366 9.30 14.86 22.35
CA VAL A 366 7.94 14.87 22.92
C VAL A 366 8.03 15.20 24.40
N VAL A 367 7.38 16.30 24.81
CA VAL A 367 7.22 16.70 26.21
C VAL A 367 5.86 16.19 26.70
N GLY A 368 5.85 15.40 27.76
CA GLY A 368 4.64 14.86 28.38
C GLY A 368 4.10 15.75 29.47
N THR A 369 2.77 15.87 29.56
CA THR A 369 2.05 16.51 30.69
C THR A 369 1.60 15.45 31.69
N THR A 370 1.77 15.74 32.98
CA THR A 370 1.34 14.87 34.09
C THR A 370 -0.19 14.93 34.29
N SER A 371 -0.84 13.78 34.22
CA SER A 371 -2.27 13.59 34.52
C SER A 371 -2.42 12.73 35.77
N VAL A 372 -3.41 13.05 36.63
CA VAL A 372 -3.69 12.40 37.93
C VAL A 372 -4.54 11.12 37.81
N ALA A 373 -4.67 10.55 36.60
CA ALA A 373 -5.32 9.25 36.42
C ALA A 373 -4.33 8.11 36.72
N PRO A 374 -4.76 6.96 37.27
CA PRO A 374 -3.88 5.81 37.42
C PRO A 374 -3.21 5.49 36.08
N PRO A 375 -1.91 5.14 36.06
CA PRO A 375 -1.22 4.85 34.82
C PRO A 375 -1.96 3.71 34.08
N PRO A 376 -2.20 3.85 32.79
CA PRO A 376 -2.78 2.78 31.99
C PRO A 376 -1.87 1.54 32.05
N MET A 377 -2.45 0.35 32.06
CA MET A 377 -1.66 -0.87 31.96
C MET A 377 -0.91 -0.88 30.61
N PRO A 378 0.41 -1.04 30.62
CA PRO A 378 1.19 -1.01 29.38
C PRO A 378 0.80 -2.16 28.45
N ARG A 379 0.73 -1.87 27.14
CA ARG A 379 0.53 -2.88 26.10
C ARG A 379 1.88 -3.25 25.50
N TYR A 380 2.06 -4.52 25.20
CA TYR A 380 3.30 -5.03 24.58
C TYR A 380 3.01 -5.59 23.20
N PHE A 381 3.56 -4.96 22.18
CA PHE A 381 3.53 -5.41 20.81
C PHE A 381 4.96 -5.78 20.39
N ARG A 382 5.25 -7.06 20.34
CA ARG A 382 6.58 -7.55 20.02
C ARG A 382 6.54 -8.41 18.77
N ALA A 383 6.90 -7.81 17.62
CA ALA A 383 6.95 -8.47 16.32
C ALA A 383 8.25 -9.28 16.18
N ASP A 384 8.39 -10.32 16.99
CA ASP A 384 9.51 -11.26 17.06
C ASP A 384 9.20 -12.63 16.45
N ARG A 385 8.24 -12.69 15.57
CA ARG A 385 7.74 -13.88 14.86
C ARG A 385 7.03 -13.49 13.58
N PRO A 386 6.71 -14.42 12.66
CA PRO A 386 6.06 -14.12 11.38
C PRO A 386 4.79 -13.30 11.52
N PHE A 387 4.63 -12.28 10.67
CA PHE A 387 3.49 -11.37 10.69
C PHE A 387 3.07 -10.90 9.29
N LEU A 388 1.83 -10.42 9.18
CA LEU A 388 1.34 -9.64 8.04
C LEU A 388 1.53 -8.14 8.29
N PHE A 389 1.74 -7.39 7.23
CA PHE A 389 1.72 -5.94 7.29
C PHE A 389 1.08 -5.32 6.05
N LEU A 390 0.45 -4.18 6.26
CA LEU A 390 -0.21 -3.39 5.24
C LEU A 390 0.37 -1.98 5.27
N ILE A 391 0.53 -1.34 4.11
CA ILE A 391 0.69 0.12 4.03
C ILE A 391 -0.62 0.66 3.47
N ARG A 392 -1.30 1.54 4.21
CA ARG A 392 -2.65 2.01 3.91
C ARG A 392 -2.73 3.52 3.84
N ASP A 393 -3.57 4.03 2.95
CA ASP A 393 -4.02 5.42 2.96
C ASP A 393 -5.23 5.58 3.90
N ASN A 394 -5.05 6.30 4.99
CA ASN A 394 -6.09 6.50 6.00
C ASN A 394 -7.23 7.42 5.53
N THR A 395 -7.02 8.19 4.46
CA THR A 395 -8.03 9.09 3.89
C THR A 395 -9.02 8.32 3.02
N THR A 396 -8.53 7.45 2.14
CA THR A 396 -9.39 6.69 1.21
C THR A 396 -9.73 5.29 1.74
N GLY A 397 -8.95 4.78 2.68
CA GLY A 397 -9.01 3.39 3.15
C GLY A 397 -8.25 2.41 2.26
N SER A 398 -7.59 2.88 1.19
CA SER A 398 -6.92 2.02 0.22
C SER A 398 -5.75 1.25 0.84
N VAL A 399 -5.70 -0.07 0.59
CA VAL A 399 -4.53 -0.89 0.83
C VAL A 399 -3.56 -0.69 -0.32
N LEU A 400 -2.52 0.11 -0.08
CA LEU A 400 -1.50 0.41 -1.08
C LEU A 400 -0.53 -0.76 -1.25
N PHE A 401 -0.14 -1.38 -0.12
CA PHE A 401 0.72 -2.56 -0.11
C PHE A 401 0.23 -3.58 0.91
N LEU A 402 0.51 -4.83 0.60
CA LEU A 402 0.28 -6.00 1.45
C LEU A 402 1.54 -6.86 1.44
N GLY A 403 1.98 -7.28 2.63
CA GLY A 403 3.15 -8.13 2.77
C GLY A 403 3.07 -9.08 3.94
N ARG A 404 3.94 -10.08 3.92
CA ARG A 404 4.27 -10.89 5.09
C ARG A 404 5.78 -10.92 5.31
N LEU A 405 6.15 -10.91 6.54
CA LEU A 405 7.53 -11.13 6.96
C LEU A 405 7.61 -12.45 7.72
N THR A 406 8.30 -13.42 7.14
CA THR A 406 8.56 -14.73 7.76
C THR A 406 9.97 -14.84 8.32
N ASN A 407 10.91 -14.10 7.71
CA ASN A 407 12.31 -14.02 8.15
C ASN A 407 12.88 -12.63 7.80
N PRO A 408 13.26 -11.80 8.77
CA PRO A 408 13.85 -10.48 8.52
C PRO A 408 15.21 -10.50 7.81
N LYS A 409 15.90 -11.64 7.79
CA LYS A 409 17.22 -11.82 7.15
C LYS A 409 17.14 -12.39 5.73
N ALA A 410 15.96 -12.78 5.25
CA ALA A 410 15.79 -13.41 3.93
C ALA A 410 15.54 -12.40 2.81
#